data_1e2e0a883415599d8b76464249aa3835
#
_entry.id   1e2e0a883415599d8b76464249aa3835
#
_cell.length_a   1.000
_cell.length_b   1.000
_cell.length_c   1.000
_cell.angle_alpha   90.00
_cell.angle_beta   90.00
_cell.angle_gamma   90.00
#
_symmetry.space_group_name_H-M   'P 1'
#
loop_
_entity.id
_entity.type
_entity.pdbx_description
1 polymer ?
#
loop_
_entity_poly.entity_id
_entity_poly.type
_entity_poly.pdbx_seq_one_letter_code
_entity_poly.pdbx_strand_id
1 'polypeptide(L)'
;MKLQIKTLFTLCSIFICTMGIAQEDKNYRETPLTDMEIKKHFPAEVLQQIGAEFPIFKVYPFEDKSGKQYLILTEKVTKGNIQDENSLKRSIKAFNVSFEEDKTIKVRWTITDYIDETEKSIGFWTQYLNLKDLDNDGFVDPIVVYGTKSNYGKGFEEGRVKIIIYHLGQKIAIRQQNSSLDDGRLTQVDQSFDALPLGIKKKVYDMIGLLEDRGYSLFTTEVKNQLKKSLKGEGKVVFSSDKGETIDEFLQRAKKAASSDAELQKMINFPLRVRGVNDKSAVFEDKFYSFAEIKDNVMLYEGTFKAGLLSAVRIYRGDCRLFTDKNCFVIKSTEIGLTEVVLLKKGKRYIIVGIEILTA
;
A
#
# COMPACT_ATOMS: atom_id res chain seq x y z
N MET A 1 -52.38 75.06 -1.77
CA MET A 1 -51.08 74.62 -1.26
C MET A 1 -51.08 73.11 -1.28
N LYS A 2 -50.44 72.46 -2.33
CA LYS A 2 -50.48 71.04 -2.55
C LYS A 2 -49.15 70.47 -2.06
N LEU A 3 -49.19 69.59 -1.07
CA LEU A 3 -48.09 68.88 -0.53
C LEU A 3 -47.87 67.57 -1.34
N GLN A 4 -46.77 67.46 -2.01
CA GLN A 4 -46.41 66.20 -2.73
C GLN A 4 -45.58 65.31 -1.80
N ILE A 5 -46.11 64.14 -1.48
CA ILE A 5 -45.40 63.08 -0.76
C ILE A 5 -44.66 62.25 -1.80
N LYS A 6 -43.33 62.29 -1.79
CA LYS A 6 -42.44 61.36 -2.59
C LYS A 6 -42.26 60.09 -1.80
N THR A 7 -42.86 59.03 -2.25
CA THR A 7 -42.64 57.67 -1.74
C THR A 7 -41.34 57.10 -2.33
N LEU A 8 -40.35 56.94 -1.49
CA LEU A 8 -39.06 56.32 -1.85
C LEU A 8 -39.19 54.80 -1.73
N PHE A 9 -39.25 54.09 -2.87
CA PHE A 9 -39.20 52.63 -2.90
C PHE A 9 -37.72 52.20 -2.83
N THR A 10 -37.31 51.68 -1.68
CA THR A 10 -36.02 51.02 -1.52
C THR A 10 -36.18 49.56 -1.93
N LEU A 11 -35.69 49.22 -3.11
CA LEU A 11 -35.59 47.82 -3.57
C LEU A 11 -34.43 47.16 -2.80
N CYS A 12 -34.75 46.33 -1.82
CA CYS A 12 -33.81 45.46 -1.14
C CYS A 12 -33.66 44.19 -2.00
N SER A 13 -32.64 44.16 -2.86
CA SER A 13 -32.28 42.96 -3.59
C SER A 13 -31.63 41.95 -2.65
N ILE A 14 -32.41 40.98 -2.20
CA ILE A 14 -31.91 39.83 -1.45
C ILE A 14 -31.17 38.93 -2.46
N PHE A 15 -29.85 39.03 -2.48
CA PHE A 15 -28.99 38.09 -3.17
C PHE A 15 -28.99 36.79 -2.36
N ILE A 16 -29.91 35.88 -2.67
CA ILE A 16 -29.85 34.51 -2.14
C ILE A 16 -28.69 33.83 -2.84
N CYS A 17 -27.54 33.85 -2.16
CA CYS A 17 -26.40 33.00 -2.51
C CYS A 17 -26.81 31.55 -2.22
N THR A 18 -27.44 30.87 -3.15
CA THR A 18 -27.59 29.41 -3.09
C THR A 18 -26.22 28.81 -3.20
N MET A 19 -25.58 28.59 -2.07
CA MET A 19 -24.48 27.60 -2.00
C MET A 19 -25.09 26.26 -2.37
N GLY A 20 -24.99 25.92 -3.66
CA GLY A 20 -25.23 24.58 -4.12
C GLY A 20 -24.18 23.69 -3.43
N ILE A 21 -24.59 23.04 -2.34
CA ILE A 21 -23.87 21.89 -1.83
C ILE A 21 -23.99 20.86 -2.96
N ALA A 22 -22.95 20.76 -3.77
CA ALA A 22 -22.84 19.68 -4.76
C ALA A 22 -22.90 18.39 -3.93
N GLN A 23 -24.04 17.72 -3.97
CA GLN A 23 -24.21 16.39 -3.41
C GLN A 23 -23.29 15.49 -4.22
N GLU A 24 -22.17 15.10 -3.62
CA GLU A 24 -21.19 14.25 -4.28
C GLU A 24 -21.90 12.96 -4.69
N ASP A 25 -21.97 12.73 -6.00
CA ASP A 25 -22.66 11.56 -6.56
C ASP A 25 -21.92 10.30 -6.09
N LYS A 26 -22.49 9.60 -5.11
CA LYS A 26 -21.91 8.37 -4.53
C LYS A 26 -21.68 7.26 -5.57
N ASN A 27 -22.21 7.42 -6.78
CA ASN A 27 -22.12 6.46 -7.88
C ASN A 27 -21.23 6.93 -9.04
N TYR A 28 -20.52 8.05 -8.91
CA TYR A 28 -19.62 8.49 -9.98
C TYR A 28 -18.53 7.45 -10.24
N ARG A 29 -18.44 7.02 -11.49
CA ARG A 29 -17.39 6.14 -12.00
C ARG A 29 -16.72 6.78 -13.19
N GLU A 30 -15.39 6.71 -13.23
CA GLU A 30 -14.62 7.13 -14.41
C GLU A 30 -15.01 6.27 -15.63
N THR A 31 -15.17 6.90 -16.79
CA THR A 31 -15.55 6.21 -18.02
C THR A 31 -14.28 5.84 -18.81
N PRO A 32 -14.00 4.54 -18.99
CA PRO A 32 -12.85 4.13 -19.80
C PRO A 32 -13.11 4.31 -21.29
N LEU A 33 -12.03 4.40 -22.05
CA LEU A 33 -12.09 4.31 -23.52
C LEU A 33 -12.59 2.93 -23.95
N THR A 34 -13.30 2.89 -25.08
CA THR A 34 -13.68 1.67 -25.78
C THR A 34 -12.45 0.99 -26.41
N ASP A 35 -12.55 -0.31 -26.71
CA ASP A 35 -11.46 -1.06 -27.38
C ASP A 35 -11.07 -0.43 -28.72
N MET A 36 -12.02 0.16 -29.44
CA MET A 36 -11.77 0.84 -30.71
C MET A 36 -10.93 2.12 -30.50
N GLU A 37 -11.28 2.91 -29.50
CA GLU A 37 -10.54 4.13 -29.15
C GLU A 37 -9.15 3.79 -28.63
N ILE A 38 -9.02 2.73 -27.80
CA ILE A 38 -7.72 2.23 -27.31
C ILE A 38 -6.83 1.88 -28.50
N LYS A 39 -7.31 1.07 -29.44
CA LYS A 39 -6.52 0.68 -30.63
C LYS A 39 -6.12 1.89 -31.48
N LYS A 40 -6.99 2.90 -31.58
CA LYS A 40 -6.72 4.13 -32.34
C LYS A 40 -5.65 5.00 -31.68
N HIS A 41 -5.69 5.17 -30.35
CA HIS A 41 -4.79 6.07 -29.63
C HIS A 41 -3.49 5.39 -29.18
N PHE A 42 -3.54 4.08 -28.93
CA PHE A 42 -2.44 3.30 -28.38
C PHE A 42 -2.15 2.06 -29.25
N PRO A 43 -1.72 2.23 -30.51
CA PRO A 43 -1.23 1.12 -31.31
C PRO A 43 0.03 0.50 -30.70
N ALA A 44 0.44 -0.67 -31.19
CA ALA A 44 1.52 -1.44 -30.59
C ALA A 44 2.84 -0.66 -30.46
N GLU A 45 3.14 0.20 -31.41
CA GLU A 45 4.35 1.03 -31.44
C GLU A 45 4.36 2.03 -30.28
N VAL A 46 3.21 2.65 -29.98
CA VAL A 46 3.04 3.59 -28.87
C VAL A 46 3.17 2.87 -27.52
N LEU A 47 2.58 1.67 -27.41
CA LEU A 47 2.70 0.85 -26.21
C LEU A 47 4.13 0.40 -25.95
N GLN A 48 4.86 0.07 -26.99
CA GLN A 48 6.28 -0.27 -26.90
C GLN A 48 7.14 0.90 -26.39
N GLN A 49 6.87 2.12 -26.88
CA GLN A 49 7.58 3.34 -26.44
C GLN A 49 7.45 3.61 -24.94
N ILE A 50 6.30 3.29 -24.34
CA ILE A 50 6.09 3.48 -22.90
C ILE A 50 6.47 2.26 -22.06
N GLY A 51 6.95 1.17 -22.68
CA GLY A 51 7.29 -0.07 -21.98
C GLY A 51 6.08 -0.83 -21.43
N ALA A 52 4.93 -0.75 -22.13
CA ALA A 52 3.73 -1.50 -21.78
C ALA A 52 3.87 -2.96 -22.25
N GLU A 53 4.43 -3.81 -21.41
CA GLU A 53 4.68 -5.24 -21.68
C GLU A 53 3.45 -6.12 -21.45
N PHE A 54 2.46 -5.64 -20.70
CA PHE A 54 1.27 -6.40 -20.35
C PHE A 54 0.07 -5.94 -21.17
N PRO A 55 -0.91 -6.83 -21.41
CA PRO A 55 -2.17 -6.43 -22.05
C PRO A 55 -2.84 -5.26 -21.32
N ILE A 56 -3.45 -4.37 -22.12
CA ILE A 56 -4.24 -3.27 -21.56
C ILE A 56 -5.49 -3.85 -20.90
N PHE A 57 -5.71 -3.48 -19.65
CA PHE A 57 -6.95 -3.75 -18.94
C PHE A 57 -7.98 -2.66 -19.18
N LYS A 58 -7.61 -1.40 -18.94
CA LYS A 58 -8.46 -0.22 -19.19
C LYS A 58 -7.61 1.02 -19.45
N VAL A 59 -8.19 2.00 -20.15
CA VAL A 59 -7.60 3.32 -20.35
C VAL A 59 -8.62 4.39 -20.00
N TYR A 60 -8.23 5.34 -19.17
CA TYR A 60 -9.08 6.45 -18.74
C TYR A 60 -8.50 7.77 -19.23
N PRO A 61 -9.23 8.52 -20.08
CA PRO A 61 -8.84 9.86 -20.45
C PRO A 61 -9.22 10.84 -19.35
N PHE A 62 -8.41 11.85 -19.10
CA PHE A 62 -8.75 13.01 -18.28
C PHE A 62 -8.00 14.24 -18.79
N GLU A 63 -8.45 15.41 -18.38
CA GLU A 63 -7.87 16.69 -18.78
C GLU A 63 -7.79 17.64 -17.59
N ASP A 64 -6.70 18.36 -17.49
CA ASP A 64 -6.46 19.38 -16.47
C ASP A 64 -5.68 20.56 -17.09
N LYS A 65 -5.23 21.51 -16.27
CA LYS A 65 -4.41 22.64 -16.74
C LYS A 65 -3.14 22.24 -17.50
N SER A 66 -2.63 21.03 -17.30
CA SER A 66 -1.47 20.51 -18.01
C SER A 66 -1.83 19.84 -19.35
N GLY A 67 -3.10 19.86 -19.73
CA GLY A 67 -3.63 19.30 -20.96
C GLY A 67 -4.20 17.89 -20.80
N LYS A 68 -4.45 17.27 -21.95
CA LYS A 68 -5.07 15.94 -22.03
C LYS A 68 -4.08 14.84 -21.66
N GLN A 69 -4.52 13.95 -20.76
CA GLN A 69 -3.76 12.84 -20.24
C GLN A 69 -4.54 11.54 -20.32
N TYR A 70 -3.83 10.43 -20.18
CA TYR A 70 -4.43 9.09 -20.17
C TYR A 70 -3.82 8.25 -19.08
N LEU A 71 -4.65 7.63 -18.28
CA LEU A 71 -4.24 6.59 -17.34
C LEU A 71 -4.44 5.23 -18.00
N ILE A 72 -3.34 4.56 -18.33
CA ILE A 72 -3.33 3.24 -18.95
C ILE A 72 -3.08 2.21 -17.84
N LEU A 73 -4.01 1.29 -17.62
CA LEU A 73 -3.90 0.18 -16.69
C LEU A 73 -3.62 -1.10 -17.46
N THR A 74 -2.57 -1.83 -17.09
CA THR A 74 -2.17 -3.09 -17.71
C THR A 74 -2.00 -4.17 -16.66
N GLU A 75 -2.38 -5.42 -16.98
CA GLU A 75 -2.35 -6.54 -16.05
C GLU A 75 -1.79 -7.80 -16.72
N LYS A 76 -0.85 -8.50 -16.07
CA LYS A 76 -0.28 -9.76 -16.56
C LYS A 76 -1.14 -10.94 -16.11
N VAL A 77 -2.04 -11.37 -16.98
CA VAL A 77 -2.90 -12.53 -16.76
C VAL A 77 -2.12 -13.82 -16.92
N THR A 78 -2.28 -14.74 -15.98
CA THR A 78 -1.69 -16.10 -16.04
C THR A 78 -2.74 -17.19 -16.23
N LYS A 79 -3.99 -16.92 -15.85
CA LYS A 79 -5.12 -17.83 -16.04
C LYS A 79 -6.41 -17.04 -16.18
N GLY A 80 -7.18 -17.31 -17.21
CA GLY A 80 -8.47 -16.64 -17.49
C GLY A 80 -8.33 -15.51 -18.52
N ASN A 81 -9.25 -14.57 -18.50
CA ASN A 81 -9.32 -13.42 -19.39
C ASN A 81 -9.05 -12.13 -18.61
N ILE A 82 -8.40 -11.13 -19.24
CA ILE A 82 -8.06 -9.85 -18.59
C ILE A 82 -9.29 -9.09 -18.07
N GLN A 83 -10.43 -9.23 -18.71
CA GLN A 83 -11.69 -8.57 -18.32
C GLN A 83 -12.46 -9.35 -17.22
N ASP A 84 -12.06 -10.58 -16.91
CA ASP A 84 -12.69 -11.38 -15.87
C ASP A 84 -12.04 -11.10 -14.50
N GLU A 85 -12.84 -10.66 -13.54
CA GLU A 85 -12.40 -10.40 -12.16
C GLU A 85 -11.89 -11.65 -11.42
N ASN A 86 -12.25 -12.85 -11.90
CA ASN A 86 -11.80 -14.11 -11.34
C ASN A 86 -10.49 -14.62 -11.97
N SER A 87 -10.00 -13.95 -12.99
CA SER A 87 -8.73 -14.28 -13.63
C SER A 87 -7.56 -14.10 -12.67
N LEU A 88 -6.59 -15.00 -12.78
CA LEU A 88 -5.37 -14.90 -11.98
C LEU A 88 -4.36 -14.00 -12.69
N LYS A 89 -3.91 -12.98 -11.98
CA LYS A 89 -2.99 -11.95 -12.48
C LYS A 89 -1.80 -11.85 -11.55
N ARG A 90 -0.58 -11.88 -12.11
CA ARG A 90 0.66 -11.88 -11.31
C ARG A 90 1.29 -10.51 -11.13
N SER A 91 1.02 -9.60 -12.06
CA SER A 91 1.64 -8.27 -12.06
C SER A 91 0.71 -7.25 -12.66
N ILE A 92 0.88 -6.02 -12.22
CA ILE A 92 0.17 -4.85 -12.74
C ILE A 92 1.19 -3.77 -13.10
N LYS A 93 0.88 -3.00 -14.15
CA LYS A 93 1.54 -1.74 -14.46
C LYS A 93 0.50 -0.68 -14.79
N ALA A 94 0.68 0.54 -14.31
CA ALA A 94 -0.09 1.69 -14.75
C ALA A 94 0.85 2.78 -15.26
N PHE A 95 0.41 3.51 -16.27
CA PHE A 95 1.15 4.61 -16.87
C PHE A 95 0.21 5.81 -16.93
N ASN A 96 0.66 6.95 -16.43
CA ASN A 96 0.06 8.22 -16.80
C ASN A 96 0.86 8.82 -17.94
N VAL A 97 0.19 9.09 -19.06
CA VAL A 97 0.83 9.58 -20.27
C VAL A 97 0.11 10.80 -20.83
N SER A 98 0.85 11.63 -21.55
CA SER A 98 0.33 12.69 -22.41
C SER A 98 0.99 12.61 -23.79
N PHE A 99 0.36 13.21 -24.78
CA PHE A 99 0.97 13.43 -26.09
C PHE A 99 1.46 14.87 -26.16
N GLU A 100 2.71 15.05 -26.55
CA GLU A 100 3.31 16.35 -26.84
C GLU A 100 2.80 16.85 -28.24
N GLU A 101 3.10 18.10 -28.59
CA GLU A 101 2.66 18.72 -29.85
C GLU A 101 3.16 17.96 -31.09
N ASP A 102 4.36 17.39 -31.03
CA ASP A 102 4.95 16.55 -32.07
C ASP A 102 4.39 15.11 -32.14
N LYS A 103 3.36 14.81 -31.32
CA LYS A 103 2.74 13.50 -31.13
C LYS A 103 3.61 12.46 -30.44
N THR A 104 4.75 12.83 -29.91
CA THR A 104 5.50 11.92 -29.03
C THR A 104 4.75 11.67 -27.74
N ILE A 105 4.82 10.43 -27.25
CA ILE A 105 4.20 10.08 -25.97
C ILE A 105 5.17 10.31 -24.82
N LYS A 106 4.70 10.99 -23.80
CA LYS A 106 5.46 11.26 -22.57
C LYS A 106 4.85 10.53 -21.40
N VAL A 107 5.65 9.71 -20.74
CA VAL A 107 5.28 9.07 -19.47
C VAL A 107 5.52 10.06 -18.33
N ARG A 108 4.49 10.41 -17.60
CA ARG A 108 4.56 11.32 -16.45
C ARG A 108 4.92 10.58 -15.16
N TRP A 109 4.29 9.43 -14.95
CA TRP A 109 4.59 8.54 -13.84
C TRP A 109 4.10 7.12 -14.12
N THR A 110 4.59 6.16 -13.32
CA THR A 110 4.23 4.76 -13.42
C THR A 110 3.93 4.16 -12.05
N ILE A 111 3.07 3.12 -12.04
CA ILE A 111 2.88 2.20 -10.92
C ILE A 111 3.30 0.82 -11.42
N THR A 112 4.08 0.10 -10.64
CA THR A 112 4.41 -1.31 -10.89
C THR A 112 4.28 -2.07 -9.58
N ASP A 113 3.58 -3.21 -9.63
CA ASP A 113 3.49 -4.12 -8.49
C ASP A 113 3.26 -5.56 -8.97
N TYR A 114 3.56 -6.53 -8.12
CA TYR A 114 3.45 -7.95 -8.40
C TYR A 114 3.08 -8.72 -7.14
N ILE A 115 2.56 -9.93 -7.32
CA ILE A 115 2.27 -10.84 -6.21
C ILE A 115 3.55 -11.45 -5.67
N ASP A 116 3.56 -11.72 -4.36
CA ASP A 116 4.52 -12.63 -3.76
C ASP A 116 3.98 -14.09 -3.76
N GLU A 117 4.74 -15.02 -3.20
CA GLU A 117 4.39 -16.45 -3.16
C GLU A 117 3.16 -16.77 -2.32
N THR A 118 2.79 -15.88 -1.43
CA THR A 118 1.66 -16.04 -0.54
C THR A 118 0.38 -15.48 -1.13
N GLU A 119 0.48 -14.82 -2.27
CA GLU A 119 -0.61 -14.15 -2.94
C GLU A 119 -1.02 -14.90 -4.20
N LYS A 120 -2.31 -14.96 -4.44
CA LYS A 120 -2.92 -15.67 -5.56
C LYS A 120 -3.06 -14.80 -6.80
N SER A 121 -3.40 -13.54 -6.61
CA SER A 121 -3.69 -12.62 -7.71
C SER A 121 -3.58 -11.17 -7.23
N ILE A 122 -3.22 -10.25 -8.16
CA ILE A 122 -3.23 -8.80 -7.96
C ILE A 122 -4.06 -8.16 -9.06
N GLY A 123 -4.74 -7.03 -8.78
CA GLY A 123 -5.51 -6.33 -9.81
C GLY A 123 -5.93 -4.94 -9.39
N PHE A 124 -6.21 -4.10 -10.39
CA PHE A 124 -6.75 -2.77 -10.17
C PHE A 124 -8.24 -2.84 -9.80
N TRP A 125 -8.64 -2.08 -8.78
CA TRP A 125 -10.04 -1.94 -8.36
C TRP A 125 -10.62 -0.64 -8.90
N THR A 126 -10.96 -0.67 -10.19
CA THR A 126 -11.35 0.54 -10.94
C THR A 126 -12.64 1.20 -10.46
N GLN A 127 -13.47 0.51 -9.68
CA GLN A 127 -14.62 1.11 -9.00
C GLN A 127 -14.21 2.13 -7.91
N TYR A 128 -12.94 2.15 -7.51
CA TYR A 128 -12.36 3.11 -6.55
C TYR A 128 -11.40 4.09 -7.22
N LEU A 129 -11.27 4.05 -8.55
CA LEU A 129 -10.49 5.03 -9.30
C LEU A 129 -11.12 6.42 -9.16
N ASN A 130 -10.30 7.44 -8.96
CA ASN A 130 -10.72 8.83 -8.99
C ASN A 130 -9.75 9.65 -9.84
N LEU A 131 -10.28 10.41 -10.81
CA LEU A 131 -9.53 11.30 -11.68
C LEU A 131 -10.18 12.68 -11.67
N LYS A 132 -10.24 13.31 -10.49
CA LYS A 132 -10.80 14.65 -10.29
C LYS A 132 -9.78 15.59 -9.68
N ASP A 133 -9.94 16.85 -9.92
CA ASP A 133 -9.33 17.93 -9.16
C ASP A 133 -10.08 18.02 -7.82
N LEU A 134 -9.44 17.58 -6.74
CA LEU A 134 -10.05 17.44 -5.42
C LEU A 134 -9.82 18.65 -4.51
N ASP A 135 -8.91 19.55 -4.88
CA ASP A 135 -8.60 20.76 -4.11
C ASP A 135 -8.89 22.07 -4.88
N ASN A 136 -9.36 21.94 -6.12
CA ASN A 136 -9.70 23.04 -7.03
C ASN A 136 -8.48 23.91 -7.44
N ASP A 137 -7.31 23.30 -7.52
CA ASP A 137 -6.10 23.98 -8.01
C ASP A 137 -5.99 23.96 -9.55
N GLY A 138 -6.86 23.19 -10.20
CA GLY A 138 -6.96 23.03 -11.65
C GLY A 138 -6.11 21.89 -12.20
N PHE A 139 -5.49 21.07 -11.34
CA PHE A 139 -4.83 19.83 -11.70
C PHE A 139 -5.62 18.64 -11.15
N VAL A 140 -5.65 17.56 -11.91
CA VAL A 140 -6.30 16.33 -11.44
C VAL A 140 -5.43 15.65 -10.40
N ASP A 141 -6.05 15.11 -9.34
CA ASP A 141 -5.43 14.31 -8.28
C ASP A 141 -5.77 12.84 -8.46
N PRO A 142 -5.01 12.08 -9.27
CA PRO A 142 -5.32 10.69 -9.50
C PRO A 142 -5.21 9.86 -8.22
N ILE A 143 -6.29 9.14 -7.87
CA ILE A 143 -6.27 8.13 -6.81
C ILE A 143 -6.50 6.77 -7.47
N VAL A 144 -5.50 5.90 -7.38
CA VAL A 144 -5.52 4.55 -7.95
C VAL A 144 -5.51 3.53 -6.81
N VAL A 145 -6.48 2.62 -6.83
CA VAL A 145 -6.59 1.56 -5.83
C VAL A 145 -6.37 0.21 -6.47
N TYR A 146 -5.57 -0.60 -5.83
CA TYR A 146 -5.36 -1.99 -6.21
C TYR A 146 -5.07 -2.86 -4.99
N GLY A 147 -5.23 -4.15 -5.15
CA GLY A 147 -4.97 -5.07 -4.07
C GLY A 147 -4.76 -6.50 -4.53
N THR A 148 -4.42 -7.35 -3.57
CA THR A 148 -4.11 -8.76 -3.80
C THR A 148 -5.13 -9.65 -3.13
N LYS A 149 -5.33 -10.85 -3.72
CA LYS A 149 -6.01 -11.99 -3.08
C LYS A 149 -4.94 -12.92 -2.53
N SER A 150 -5.05 -13.34 -1.28
CA SER A 150 -4.14 -14.29 -0.67
C SER A 150 -4.42 -15.73 -1.13
N ASN A 151 -3.41 -16.59 -1.05
CA ASN A 151 -3.57 -18.04 -1.13
C ASN A 151 -4.24 -18.62 0.13
N TYR A 152 -4.22 -17.85 1.23
CA TYR A 152 -4.78 -18.22 2.53
C TYR A 152 -6.01 -17.36 2.82
N GLY A 153 -6.99 -17.95 3.49
CA GLY A 153 -8.23 -17.24 3.83
C GLY A 153 -9.23 -17.11 2.67
N LYS A 154 -10.28 -16.34 2.89
CA LYS A 154 -11.34 -16.10 1.91
C LYS A 154 -11.22 -14.69 1.33
N GLY A 155 -11.11 -14.61 0.01
CA GLY A 155 -11.14 -13.31 -0.69
C GLY A 155 -9.94 -12.41 -0.41
N PHE A 156 -10.20 -11.24 0.20
CA PHE A 156 -9.19 -10.21 0.47
C PHE A 156 -8.74 -10.16 1.93
N GLU A 157 -9.22 -11.07 2.79
CA GLU A 157 -9.02 -11.03 4.25
C GLU A 157 -7.54 -11.05 4.65
N GLU A 158 -6.68 -11.68 3.85
CA GLU A 158 -5.23 -11.78 4.09
C GLU A 158 -4.40 -11.10 2.98
N GLY A 159 -5.04 -10.31 2.12
CA GLY A 159 -4.38 -9.64 1.00
C GLY A 159 -3.81 -8.28 1.37
N ARG A 160 -3.07 -7.70 0.42
CA ARG A 160 -2.61 -6.30 0.50
C ARG A 160 -3.58 -5.37 -0.23
N VAL A 161 -3.69 -4.14 0.26
CA VAL A 161 -4.38 -3.05 -0.44
C VAL A 161 -3.45 -1.85 -0.51
N LYS A 162 -3.39 -1.21 -1.68
CA LYS A 162 -2.67 0.05 -1.84
C LYS A 162 -3.59 1.11 -2.42
N ILE A 163 -3.60 2.27 -1.79
CA ILE A 163 -4.21 3.50 -2.27
C ILE A 163 -3.06 4.42 -2.68
N ILE A 164 -2.90 4.64 -3.97
CA ILE A 164 -1.85 5.50 -4.52
C ILE A 164 -2.48 6.82 -4.94
N ILE A 165 -1.96 7.90 -4.43
CA ILE A 165 -2.40 9.27 -4.67
C ILE A 165 -1.28 9.99 -5.42
N TYR A 166 -1.62 10.71 -6.47
CA TYR A 166 -0.72 11.67 -7.09
C TYR A 166 -1.26 13.07 -6.91
N HIS A 167 -0.47 13.95 -6.33
CA HIS A 167 -0.78 15.37 -6.18
C HIS A 167 0.43 16.20 -6.61
N LEU A 168 0.24 17.10 -7.57
CA LEU A 168 1.31 17.92 -8.17
C LEU A 168 2.55 17.10 -8.58
N GLY A 169 2.33 15.90 -9.13
CA GLY A 169 3.40 14.98 -9.55
C GLY A 169 4.06 14.18 -8.41
N GLN A 170 3.73 14.45 -7.15
CA GLN A 170 4.23 13.69 -6.01
C GLN A 170 3.36 12.45 -5.79
N LYS A 171 4.02 11.29 -5.66
CA LYS A 171 3.37 10.03 -5.29
C LYS A 171 3.27 9.89 -3.78
N ILE A 172 2.09 9.60 -3.29
CA ILE A 172 1.80 9.34 -1.88
C ILE A 172 1.03 8.03 -1.79
N ALA A 173 1.40 7.17 -0.86
CA ALA A 173 0.80 5.85 -0.76
C ALA A 173 0.29 5.54 0.64
N ILE A 174 -0.87 4.89 0.70
CA ILE A 174 -1.37 4.17 1.87
C ILE A 174 -1.27 2.69 1.51
N ARG A 175 -0.59 1.92 2.35
CA ARG A 175 -0.37 0.47 2.21
C ARG A 175 -1.01 -0.22 3.37
N GLN A 176 -1.92 -1.12 3.07
CA GLN A 176 -2.61 -1.93 4.06
C GLN A 176 -2.30 -3.40 3.85
N GLN A 177 -1.84 -4.08 4.88
CA GLN A 177 -1.88 -5.53 4.99
C GLN A 177 -3.13 -5.90 5.75
N ASN A 178 -4.02 -6.64 5.10
CA ASN A 178 -5.18 -7.21 5.76
C ASN A 178 -4.80 -8.47 6.53
N SER A 179 -5.50 -8.72 7.62
CA SER A 179 -5.51 -10.01 8.31
C SER A 179 -6.84 -10.22 9.00
N SER A 180 -7.28 -11.45 9.09
CA SER A 180 -8.43 -11.86 9.89
C SER A 180 -8.22 -11.56 11.37
N LEU A 181 -6.96 -11.59 11.83
CA LEU A 181 -6.55 -11.21 13.17
C LEU A 181 -6.13 -9.73 13.22
N ASP A 182 -6.59 -8.99 14.22
CA ASP A 182 -6.26 -7.57 14.41
C ASP A 182 -4.75 -7.34 14.48
N ASP A 183 -4.03 -8.22 15.15
CA ASP A 183 -2.57 -8.13 15.33
C ASP A 183 -1.79 -8.32 14.01
N GLY A 184 -2.39 -8.96 13.02
CA GLY A 184 -1.81 -9.12 11.68
C GLY A 184 -2.05 -7.94 10.74
N ARG A 185 -2.91 -6.98 11.13
CA ARG A 185 -3.22 -5.81 10.30
C ARG A 185 -2.14 -4.75 10.43
N LEU A 186 -1.63 -4.30 9.31
CA LEU A 186 -0.62 -3.24 9.27
C LEU A 186 -0.99 -2.19 8.24
N THR A 187 -1.04 -0.93 8.66
CA THR A 187 -1.22 0.21 7.78
C THR A 187 0.03 1.07 7.80
N GLN A 188 0.54 1.42 6.62
CA GLN A 188 1.59 2.41 6.42
C GLN A 188 1.04 3.55 5.58
N VAL A 189 1.28 4.78 6.03
CA VAL A 189 0.91 6.01 5.31
C VAL A 189 2.18 6.83 5.10
N ASP A 190 2.40 7.29 3.87
CA ASP A 190 3.55 8.15 3.59
C ASP A 190 3.40 9.49 4.35
N GLN A 191 4.49 10.03 4.90
CA GLN A 191 4.47 11.26 5.71
C GLN A 191 3.90 12.47 4.97
N SER A 192 4.13 12.53 3.66
CA SER A 192 3.58 13.58 2.80
C SER A 192 2.05 13.61 2.74
N PHE A 193 1.37 12.55 3.22
CA PHE A 193 -0.09 12.52 3.31
C PHE A 193 -0.64 13.67 4.19
N ASP A 194 0.03 14.03 5.28
CA ASP A 194 -0.42 15.10 6.17
C ASP A 194 -0.40 16.48 5.50
N ALA A 195 0.49 16.67 4.52
CA ALA A 195 0.60 17.91 3.77
C ALA A 195 -0.46 18.04 2.66
N LEU A 196 -1.18 16.96 2.34
CA LEU A 196 -2.21 17.00 1.30
C LEU A 196 -3.35 17.97 1.65
N PRO A 197 -3.93 18.63 0.64
CA PRO A 197 -5.15 19.40 0.78
C PRO A 197 -6.32 18.62 1.40
N LEU A 198 -7.19 19.33 2.09
CA LEU A 198 -8.32 18.72 2.83
C LEU A 198 -9.26 17.92 1.92
N GLY A 199 -9.50 18.39 0.69
CA GLY A 199 -10.36 17.70 -0.29
C GLY A 199 -9.84 16.30 -0.62
N ILE A 200 -8.54 16.19 -0.87
CA ILE A 200 -7.88 14.90 -1.16
C ILE A 200 -7.93 13.96 0.06
N LYS A 201 -7.57 14.48 1.25
CA LYS A 201 -7.64 13.70 2.50
C LYS A 201 -9.05 13.16 2.78
N LYS A 202 -10.06 14.01 2.59
CA LYS A 202 -11.47 13.62 2.77
C LYS A 202 -11.85 12.50 1.80
N LYS A 203 -11.50 12.65 0.51
CA LYS A 203 -11.78 11.62 -0.49
C LYS A 203 -11.15 10.28 -0.14
N VAL A 204 -9.89 10.29 0.32
CA VAL A 204 -9.19 9.08 0.76
C VAL A 204 -9.85 8.45 1.99
N TYR A 205 -10.26 9.26 2.97
CA TYR A 205 -10.95 8.78 4.16
C TYR A 205 -12.28 8.08 3.81
N ASP A 206 -13.08 8.72 2.93
CA ASP A 206 -14.35 8.15 2.47
C ASP A 206 -14.12 6.84 1.68
N MET A 207 -13.05 6.79 0.89
CA MET A 207 -12.65 5.59 0.13
C MET A 207 -12.26 4.43 1.06
N ILE A 208 -11.54 4.70 2.14
CA ILE A 208 -11.21 3.71 3.17
C ILE A 208 -12.48 3.11 3.77
N GLY A 209 -13.47 3.93 4.11
CA GLY A 209 -14.78 3.45 4.59
C GLY A 209 -15.47 2.53 3.57
N LEU A 210 -15.49 2.93 2.30
CA LEU A 210 -16.08 2.12 1.23
C LEU A 210 -15.36 0.78 1.02
N LEU A 211 -14.03 0.75 1.17
CA LEU A 211 -13.23 -0.48 1.07
C LEU A 211 -13.56 -1.45 2.21
N GLU A 212 -13.75 -0.94 3.43
CA GLU A 212 -14.17 -1.74 4.59
C GLU A 212 -15.60 -2.26 4.42
N ASP A 213 -16.54 -1.38 4.09
CA ASP A 213 -17.96 -1.73 3.94
C ASP A 213 -18.18 -2.85 2.90
N ARG A 214 -17.28 -2.94 1.92
CA ARG A 214 -17.34 -3.96 0.86
C ARG A 214 -16.42 -5.16 1.10
N GLY A 215 -15.75 -5.24 2.26
CA GLY A 215 -14.89 -6.34 2.63
C GLY A 215 -13.56 -6.44 1.86
N TYR A 216 -13.11 -5.33 1.24
CA TYR A 216 -11.84 -5.29 0.53
C TYR A 216 -10.66 -4.99 1.46
N SER A 217 -10.91 -4.35 2.59
CA SER A 217 -9.87 -3.95 3.53
C SER A 217 -10.38 -3.99 4.96
N LEU A 218 -9.43 -4.13 5.90
CA LEU A 218 -9.67 -4.16 7.34
C LEU A 218 -8.69 -3.20 8.02
N PHE A 219 -9.01 -1.91 8.00
CA PHE A 219 -8.22 -0.90 8.69
C PHE A 219 -8.46 -0.94 10.21
N THR A 220 -7.41 -0.71 11.00
CA THR A 220 -7.58 -0.64 12.45
C THR A 220 -8.32 0.64 12.87
N THR A 221 -9.00 0.60 14.01
CA THR A 221 -9.68 1.77 14.58
C THR A 221 -8.70 2.92 14.85
N GLU A 222 -7.47 2.60 15.24
CA GLU A 222 -6.41 3.60 15.49
C GLU A 222 -6.10 4.40 14.22
N VAL A 223 -5.88 3.71 13.09
CA VAL A 223 -5.62 4.32 11.79
C VAL A 223 -6.75 5.25 11.37
N LYS A 224 -7.98 4.78 11.47
CA LYS A 224 -9.17 5.60 11.13
C LYS A 224 -9.28 6.84 11.99
N ASN A 225 -9.03 6.72 13.29
CA ASN A 225 -9.04 7.86 14.21
C ASN A 225 -7.93 8.87 13.90
N GLN A 226 -6.74 8.43 13.52
CA GLN A 226 -5.64 9.32 13.13
C GLN A 226 -5.95 10.06 11.83
N LEU A 227 -6.46 9.35 10.81
CA LEU A 227 -6.92 9.98 9.57
C LEU A 227 -8.03 11.00 9.83
N LYS A 228 -8.98 10.68 10.70
CA LYS A 228 -10.06 11.61 11.11
C LYS A 228 -9.53 12.85 11.83
N LYS A 229 -8.50 12.72 12.66
CA LYS A 229 -7.81 13.87 13.29
C LYS A 229 -7.09 14.75 12.26
N SER A 230 -6.41 14.12 11.28
CA SER A 230 -5.78 14.84 10.17
C SER A 230 -6.78 15.66 9.36
N LEU A 231 -8.01 15.17 9.16
CA LEU A 231 -9.09 15.92 8.51
C LEU A 231 -9.51 17.17 9.27
N LYS A 232 -9.38 17.16 10.59
CA LYS A 232 -9.74 18.32 11.45
C LYS A 232 -8.59 19.29 11.67
N GLY A 233 -7.40 18.99 11.12
CA GLY A 233 -6.18 19.75 11.43
C GLY A 233 -5.68 19.54 12.86
N GLU A 234 -6.23 18.56 13.60
CA GLU A 234 -5.97 18.31 15.03
C GLU A 234 -4.80 17.37 15.27
N GLY A 235 -3.88 17.21 14.34
CA GLY A 235 -2.71 16.36 14.52
C GLY A 235 -2.13 15.85 13.21
N LYS A 236 -0.89 15.47 13.28
CA LYS A 236 -0.22 14.78 12.18
C LYS A 236 -0.59 13.30 12.23
N VAL A 237 -0.84 12.71 11.07
CA VAL A 237 -0.94 11.25 10.96
C VAL A 237 0.48 10.70 11.11
N VAL A 238 0.84 10.31 12.31
CA VAL A 238 2.15 9.75 12.62
C VAL A 238 2.08 8.24 12.40
N PHE A 239 2.16 7.82 11.14
CA PHE A 239 2.41 6.42 10.82
C PHE A 239 3.91 6.20 10.70
N SER A 240 4.48 5.79 11.80
CA SER A 240 5.69 4.98 12.01
C SER A 240 7.06 5.40 11.47
N SER A 241 7.26 6.39 10.62
CA SER A 241 8.62 6.57 10.10
C SER A 241 9.51 7.55 10.87
N ASP A 242 8.96 8.51 11.62
CA ASP A 242 9.77 9.47 12.38
C ASP A 242 10.37 8.90 13.68
N LYS A 243 10.00 7.69 14.08
CA LYS A 243 10.41 7.11 15.37
C LYS A 243 11.28 5.87 15.28
N GLY A 244 11.90 5.64 14.16
CA GLY A 244 12.88 4.56 14.04
C GLY A 244 12.79 3.82 12.72
N GLU A 245 13.69 2.85 12.59
CA GLU A 245 13.80 1.96 11.45
C GLU A 245 12.46 1.31 11.10
N THR A 246 12.10 1.34 9.83
CA THR A 246 11.00 0.55 9.30
C THR A 246 11.42 -0.91 9.15
N ILE A 247 10.45 -1.80 8.99
CA ILE A 247 10.74 -3.21 8.78
C ILE A 247 11.45 -3.45 7.44
N ASP A 248 11.06 -2.74 6.40
CA ASP A 248 11.74 -2.81 5.10
C ASP A 248 13.20 -2.33 5.17
N GLU A 249 13.47 -1.26 5.91
CA GLU A 249 14.83 -0.79 6.17
C GLU A 249 15.62 -1.81 7.00
N PHE A 250 14.98 -2.44 8.01
CA PHE A 250 15.57 -3.53 8.74
C PHE A 250 15.93 -4.71 7.83
N LEU A 251 15.01 -5.16 6.95
CA LEU A 251 15.26 -6.26 6.01
C LEU A 251 16.39 -5.94 5.04
N GLN A 252 16.44 -4.73 4.49
CA GLN A 252 17.53 -4.30 3.62
C GLN A 252 18.86 -4.28 4.39
N ARG A 253 18.86 -3.79 5.62
CA ARG A 253 20.04 -3.80 6.50
C ARG A 253 20.45 -5.23 6.85
N ALA A 254 19.50 -6.11 7.13
CA ALA A 254 19.74 -7.52 7.41
C ALA A 254 20.36 -8.25 6.21
N LYS A 255 19.80 -8.05 5.01
CA LYS A 255 20.34 -8.60 3.76
C LYS A 255 21.77 -8.12 3.52
N LYS A 256 22.06 -6.86 3.73
CA LYS A 256 23.41 -6.32 3.62
C LYS A 256 24.36 -6.88 4.69
N ALA A 257 23.88 -7.02 5.91
CA ALA A 257 24.66 -7.54 7.02
C ALA A 257 24.94 -9.04 6.90
N ALA A 258 24.06 -9.81 6.23
CA ALA A 258 24.24 -11.26 6.06
C ALA A 258 25.54 -11.64 5.32
N SER A 259 26.15 -10.70 4.58
CA SER A 259 27.45 -10.90 3.93
C SER A 259 28.67 -10.66 4.86
N SER A 260 28.45 -10.18 6.10
CA SER A 260 29.51 -9.84 7.04
C SER A 260 29.14 -10.27 8.46
N ASP A 261 29.91 -11.17 9.03
CA ASP A 261 29.71 -11.67 10.40
C ASP A 261 29.71 -10.53 11.43
N ALA A 262 30.60 -9.55 11.27
CA ALA A 262 30.70 -8.40 12.17
C ALA A 262 29.46 -7.50 12.14
N GLU A 263 28.89 -7.30 10.95
CA GLU A 263 27.66 -6.51 10.80
C GLU A 263 26.42 -7.29 11.27
N LEU A 264 26.37 -8.59 10.98
CA LEU A 264 25.29 -9.45 11.43
C LEU A 264 25.24 -9.55 12.94
N GLN A 265 26.42 -9.69 13.60
CA GLN A 265 26.51 -9.72 15.06
C GLN A 265 25.94 -8.46 15.72
N LYS A 266 26.08 -7.29 15.10
CA LYS A 266 25.51 -6.03 15.60
C LYS A 266 23.98 -5.97 15.53
N MET A 267 23.38 -6.83 14.72
CA MET A 267 21.92 -6.90 14.56
C MET A 267 21.25 -7.86 15.51
N ILE A 268 22.03 -8.64 16.26
CA ILE A 268 21.54 -9.70 17.14
C ILE A 268 21.77 -9.32 18.59
N ASN A 269 20.79 -9.60 19.42
CA ASN A 269 20.94 -9.49 20.86
C ASN A 269 21.42 -10.83 21.42
N PHE A 270 22.65 -10.87 21.93
CA PHE A 270 23.21 -12.07 22.56
C PHE A 270 23.04 -12.05 24.04
N PRO A 271 22.87 -13.26 24.68
CA PRO A 271 22.75 -14.55 24.02
C PRO A 271 21.43 -14.69 23.25
N LEU A 272 21.48 -15.28 22.03
CA LEU A 272 20.33 -15.49 21.18
C LEU A 272 19.57 -16.75 21.63
N ARG A 273 18.28 -16.62 21.89
CA ARG A 273 17.42 -17.77 22.18
C ARG A 273 17.05 -18.51 20.91
N VAL A 274 17.31 -19.81 20.87
CA VAL A 274 16.89 -20.72 19.80
C VAL A 274 15.96 -21.77 20.39
N ARG A 275 14.76 -21.87 19.79
CA ARG A 275 13.75 -22.82 20.23
C ARG A 275 13.32 -23.70 19.07
N GLY A 276 13.39 -25.01 19.24
CA GLY A 276 12.88 -25.99 18.29
C GLY A 276 11.55 -26.54 18.75
N VAL A 277 10.55 -26.55 17.84
CA VAL A 277 9.19 -27.04 18.12
C VAL A 277 8.81 -28.00 16.99
N ASN A 278 8.25 -29.16 17.33
CA ASN A 278 7.74 -30.09 16.32
C ASN A 278 6.26 -29.78 15.93
N ASP A 279 5.75 -30.52 14.96
CA ASP A 279 4.37 -30.44 14.46
C ASP A 279 3.29 -30.58 15.55
N LYS A 280 3.59 -31.28 16.65
CA LYS A 280 2.73 -31.44 17.83
C LYS A 280 2.91 -30.34 18.88
N SER A 281 3.62 -29.28 18.54
CA SER A 281 3.98 -28.18 19.45
C SER A 281 4.84 -28.60 20.66
N ALA A 282 5.48 -29.76 20.61
CA ALA A 282 6.42 -30.18 21.63
C ALA A 282 7.79 -29.52 21.41
N VAL A 283 8.29 -28.87 22.45
CA VAL A 283 9.61 -28.22 22.44
C VAL A 283 10.69 -29.30 22.55
N PHE A 284 11.56 -29.40 21.54
CA PHE A 284 12.70 -30.33 21.56
C PHE A 284 14.04 -29.61 21.83
N GLU A 285 14.09 -28.30 21.66
CA GLU A 285 15.24 -27.47 21.96
C GLU A 285 14.78 -26.13 22.53
N ASP A 286 15.44 -25.63 23.57
CA ASP A 286 15.24 -24.25 24.08
C ASP A 286 16.54 -23.84 24.77
N LYS A 287 17.41 -23.19 24.00
CA LYS A 287 18.77 -22.83 24.45
C LYS A 287 19.13 -21.41 24.08
N PHE A 288 20.09 -20.88 24.79
CA PHE A 288 20.71 -19.60 24.53
C PHE A 288 22.12 -19.81 23.98
N TYR A 289 22.39 -19.17 22.87
CA TYR A 289 23.63 -19.28 22.12
C TYR A 289 24.38 -17.96 22.09
N SER A 290 25.70 -18.01 22.33
CA SER A 290 26.62 -16.93 21.93
C SER A 290 26.79 -16.89 20.38
N PHE A 291 27.38 -15.81 19.90
CA PHE A 291 27.66 -15.71 18.46
C PHE A 291 28.62 -16.81 17.95
N ALA A 292 29.64 -17.14 18.77
CA ALA A 292 30.57 -18.20 18.40
C ALA A 292 29.87 -19.57 18.29
N GLU A 293 29.04 -19.94 19.25
CA GLU A 293 28.32 -21.21 19.24
C GLU A 293 27.33 -21.31 18.06
N ILE A 294 26.67 -20.20 17.67
CA ILE A 294 25.81 -20.19 16.48
C ILE A 294 26.65 -20.37 15.23
N LYS A 295 27.79 -19.69 15.13
CA LYS A 295 28.68 -19.75 13.98
C LYS A 295 29.28 -21.13 13.77
N ASP A 296 29.62 -21.81 14.86
CA ASP A 296 30.15 -23.18 14.82
C ASP A 296 29.08 -24.21 14.39
N ASN A 297 27.80 -23.88 14.54
CA ASN A 297 26.70 -24.68 14.02
C ASN A 297 26.31 -24.20 12.60
N VAL A 298 26.96 -24.76 11.57
CA VAL A 298 26.79 -24.37 10.18
C VAL A 298 25.32 -24.48 9.71
N MET A 299 24.59 -25.50 10.12
CA MET A 299 23.18 -25.64 9.79
C MET A 299 22.31 -24.52 10.37
N LEU A 300 22.56 -24.18 11.63
CA LEU A 300 21.83 -23.10 12.28
C LEU A 300 22.21 -21.74 11.70
N TYR A 301 23.49 -21.48 11.50
CA TYR A 301 24.00 -20.20 11.04
C TYR A 301 23.75 -19.93 9.55
N GLU A 302 24.29 -20.77 8.68
CA GLU A 302 24.18 -20.58 7.23
C GLU A 302 22.81 -21.02 6.70
N GLY A 303 22.36 -22.22 7.09
CA GLY A 303 21.13 -22.80 6.55
C GLY A 303 19.86 -22.16 7.11
N THR A 304 19.82 -21.89 8.41
CA THR A 304 18.58 -21.41 9.05
C THR A 304 18.59 -19.90 9.27
N PHE A 305 19.63 -19.36 9.86
CA PHE A 305 19.66 -17.96 10.25
C PHE A 305 19.91 -17.01 9.07
N LYS A 306 21.03 -17.19 8.35
CA LYS A 306 21.33 -16.34 7.18
C LYS A 306 20.32 -16.54 6.06
N ALA A 307 20.02 -17.77 5.70
CA ALA A 307 19.05 -18.05 4.66
C ALA A 307 17.64 -17.55 5.03
N GLY A 308 17.24 -17.70 6.29
CA GLY A 308 15.98 -17.15 6.81
C GLY A 308 15.88 -15.63 6.68
N LEU A 309 16.96 -14.89 6.95
CA LEU A 309 17.01 -13.44 6.77
C LEU A 309 17.03 -13.00 5.30
N LEU A 310 17.74 -13.77 4.44
CA LEU A 310 17.87 -13.45 3.02
C LEU A 310 16.58 -13.73 2.24
N SER A 311 15.85 -14.77 2.63
CA SER A 311 14.57 -15.17 2.02
C SER A 311 13.35 -14.62 2.76
N ALA A 312 13.54 -13.71 3.73
CA ALA A 312 12.46 -13.12 4.50
C ALA A 312 11.45 -12.40 3.60
N VAL A 313 10.23 -12.93 3.54
CA VAL A 313 9.17 -12.43 2.66
C VAL A 313 8.03 -11.81 3.45
N ARG A 314 7.83 -12.22 4.71
CA ARG A 314 6.74 -11.69 5.56
C ARG A 314 7.16 -11.42 6.99
N ILE A 315 6.56 -10.38 7.51
CA ILE A 315 6.68 -9.98 8.90
C ILE A 315 5.28 -9.99 9.49
N TYR A 316 5.14 -10.73 10.56
CA TYR A 316 3.93 -10.74 11.34
C TYR A 316 4.20 -10.04 12.67
N ARG A 317 3.29 -9.15 13.06
CA ARG A 317 3.18 -8.78 14.46
C ARG A 317 2.41 -9.92 15.10
N GLY A 318 3.09 -10.88 15.65
CA GLY A 318 2.44 -12.10 16.08
C GLY A 318 2.80 -12.47 17.49
N ASP A 319 2.07 -13.44 18.00
CA ASP A 319 2.39 -14.12 19.24
C ASP A 319 3.83 -14.57 19.20
N CYS A 320 4.70 -13.74 19.78
CA CYS A 320 6.05 -14.16 20.06
C CYS A 320 5.97 -15.21 21.16
N ARG A 321 5.70 -16.42 20.76
CA ARG A 321 5.63 -17.57 21.69
C ARG A 321 6.90 -17.71 22.53
N LEU A 322 8.01 -17.16 22.00
CA LEU A 322 9.30 -17.13 22.70
C LEU A 322 9.41 -16.03 23.75
N PHE A 323 8.65 -14.97 23.62
CA PHE A 323 8.77 -13.80 24.47
C PHE A 323 7.40 -13.28 24.88
N THR A 324 7.24 -12.94 26.14
CA THR A 324 6.01 -12.34 26.67
C THR A 324 5.84 -10.86 26.30
N ASP A 325 6.79 -10.30 25.55
CA ASP A 325 6.76 -8.91 25.13
C ASP A 325 5.81 -8.72 23.94
N LYS A 326 4.76 -7.91 24.15
CA LYS A 326 3.74 -7.57 23.14
C LYS A 326 4.26 -6.73 21.96
N ASN A 327 5.53 -6.31 21.99
CA ASN A 327 6.15 -5.46 20.97
C ASN A 327 7.11 -6.22 20.06
N CYS A 328 7.05 -7.54 20.02
CA CYS A 328 7.87 -8.32 19.12
C CYS A 328 7.24 -8.52 17.74
N PHE A 329 8.08 -8.80 16.76
CA PHE A 329 7.72 -9.08 15.38
C PHE A 329 8.37 -10.40 14.97
N VAL A 330 7.70 -11.15 14.10
CA VAL A 330 8.20 -12.42 13.60
C VAL A 330 8.42 -12.33 12.11
N ILE A 331 9.60 -12.69 11.66
CA ILE A 331 9.93 -12.87 10.24
C ILE A 331 9.81 -14.36 9.91
N LYS A 332 8.99 -14.70 8.94
CA LYS A 332 8.88 -16.07 8.42
C LYS A 332 9.63 -16.18 7.11
N SER A 333 10.46 -17.20 6.98
CA SER A 333 11.07 -17.61 5.71
C SER A 333 10.11 -18.51 4.94
N THR A 334 10.01 -18.28 3.63
CA THR A 334 9.19 -19.14 2.74
C THR A 334 9.97 -20.27 2.09
N GLU A 335 11.29 -20.16 2.00
CA GLU A 335 12.12 -21.15 1.29
C GLU A 335 12.59 -22.30 2.17
N ILE A 336 12.75 -22.02 3.46
CA ILE A 336 13.14 -23.04 4.45
C ILE A 336 11.96 -23.16 5.37
N GLY A 337 10.92 -23.86 4.94
CA GLY A 337 9.67 -23.99 5.65
C GLY A 337 9.91 -24.07 7.14
N LEU A 338 9.38 -23.09 7.88
CA LEU A 338 9.24 -23.19 9.32
C LEU A 338 10.37 -22.60 10.18
N THR A 339 11.17 -21.65 9.69
CA THR A 339 12.03 -20.86 10.57
C THR A 339 11.42 -19.48 10.81
N GLU A 340 11.22 -19.13 12.06
CA GLU A 340 10.74 -17.81 12.46
C GLU A 340 11.87 -17.05 13.17
N VAL A 341 12.21 -15.87 12.67
CA VAL A 341 13.16 -14.96 13.33
C VAL A 341 12.39 -13.91 14.11
N VAL A 342 12.65 -13.83 15.41
CA VAL A 342 11.95 -12.94 16.32
C VAL A 342 12.71 -11.63 16.49
N LEU A 343 12.01 -10.52 16.29
CA LEU A 343 12.55 -9.17 16.40
C LEU A 343 11.92 -8.42 17.57
N LEU A 344 12.73 -7.60 18.24
CA LEU A 344 12.25 -6.56 19.15
C LEU A 344 12.68 -5.18 18.64
N LYS A 345 11.84 -4.19 18.85
CA LYS A 345 12.21 -2.80 18.61
C LYS A 345 12.90 -2.24 19.84
N LYS A 346 14.21 -2.00 19.74
CA LYS A 346 15.02 -1.40 20.82
C LYS A 346 15.35 0.05 20.45
N GLY A 347 14.67 1.00 21.08
CA GLY A 347 14.76 2.40 20.70
C GLY A 347 14.24 2.63 19.27
N LYS A 348 15.11 3.11 18.35
CA LYS A 348 14.78 3.40 16.95
C LYS A 348 15.09 2.26 15.97
N ARG A 349 15.62 1.12 16.41
CA ARG A 349 16.06 0.04 15.53
C ARG A 349 15.49 -1.30 15.95
N TYR A 350 15.28 -2.17 14.97
CA TYR A 350 14.97 -3.57 15.23
C TYR A 350 16.25 -4.36 15.50
N ILE A 351 16.15 -5.30 16.44
CA ILE A 351 17.19 -6.27 16.75
C ILE A 351 16.60 -7.67 16.76
N ILE A 352 17.39 -8.64 16.36
CA ILE A 352 17.04 -10.06 16.44
C ILE A 352 17.24 -10.54 17.86
N VAL A 353 16.21 -11.14 18.45
CA VAL A 353 16.26 -11.61 19.86
C VAL A 353 16.04 -13.11 19.98
N GLY A 354 15.59 -13.79 18.94
CA GLY A 354 15.40 -15.22 18.96
C GLY A 354 15.14 -15.83 17.60
N ILE A 355 15.21 -17.15 17.53
CA ILE A 355 14.84 -17.98 16.39
C ILE A 355 13.93 -19.10 16.89
N GLU A 356 12.84 -19.33 16.19
CA GLU A 356 12.01 -20.53 16.35
C GLU A 356 12.12 -21.41 15.13
N ILE A 357 12.50 -22.67 15.32
CA ILE A 357 12.62 -23.68 14.28
C ILE A 357 11.44 -24.62 14.45
N LEU A 358 10.59 -24.70 13.44
CA LEU A 358 9.45 -25.61 13.40
C LEU A 358 9.87 -26.83 12.54
N THR A 359 9.86 -28.02 13.08
CA THR A 359 10.08 -29.26 12.30
C THR A 359 8.75 -29.94 12.04
N ALA A 360 8.60 -30.44 10.82
CA ALA A 360 7.44 -31.25 10.42
C ALA A 360 7.38 -32.57 11.18
#